data_9d668332ea6cd3534d7ca880cb1a5c60
#
_entry.id   9d668332ea6cd3534d7ca880cb1a5c60
#
_cell.length_a   1.000
_cell.length_b   1.000
_cell.length_c   1.000
_cell.angle_alpha   90.00
_cell.angle_beta   90.00
_cell.angle_gamma   90.00
#
_symmetry.space_group_name_H-M   'P 1'
#
loop_
_entity.id
_entity.type
_entity.pdbx_description
1 polymer ?
#
loop_
_entity_poly.entity_id
_entity_poly.type
_entity_poly.pdbx_seq_one_letter_code
_entity_poly.pdbx_strand_id
1 'polypeptide(L)'
;MTLARRWALAAAALAALLVAACVVGWALVPSDAELARRLEAEFEARLGQKLAVGAVRWRVLGVPEVEVLDARTRQAPAIEVRRLAIRPQLMPLLRRQLVIDRLEVDGAVVPRDALTAFRGRSPGGAGGAGGAVVLRSVVFTDVTYISYSGVPVVYEGEIDLDEDRLPGRVQVRRPGVEPPVSLDARRDGRTDGAAHRYQLRLRAGGGSANGQARLATSDDGRMVLQGELAPRGVDVASLMAAFHRRSFVGGLASGETELRAEGETAGELFRSLRTRSVLEVERARILRLDLDKAIKTLGQDRAGQTPLDSLSGVMATRNTEQGMKTEFTEVKAVAGNYSATGKATLYRKQIDAQGQLDIGGGIVSVPFAAKGPTREPAVEIAWGSLAGAAVGTAILPGIGTVIGSKIGGAVSGPPKVGADKAAPERTRR
;
A
#
# COMPACT_ATOMS: atom_id res chain seq x y z
N MET A 1 1.15 1.44 -4.76
CA MET A 1 2.26 0.55 -4.42
C MET A 1 1.87 -0.82 -3.87
N THR A 2 0.69 -1.23 -3.91
CA THR A 2 0.22 -2.47 -3.29
C THR A 2 -0.51 -3.39 -4.27
N LEU A 3 -0.66 -2.96 -5.54
CA LEU A 3 -1.48 -3.66 -6.53
C LEU A 3 -0.91 -5.02 -6.97
N ALA A 4 0.30 -5.09 -7.45
CA ALA A 4 0.88 -6.31 -8.00
C ALA A 4 0.95 -7.47 -6.98
N ARG A 5 1.20 -7.20 -5.69
CA ARG A 5 1.27 -8.21 -4.62
C ARG A 5 -0.06 -8.87 -4.33
N ARG A 6 -1.10 -8.08 -4.44
CA ARG A 6 -2.46 -8.51 -4.11
C ARG A 6 -2.95 -9.46 -5.17
N TRP A 7 -2.57 -9.18 -6.41
CA TRP A 7 -2.95 -9.98 -7.56
C TRP A 7 -2.11 -11.25 -7.70
N ALA A 8 -0.82 -11.23 -7.37
CA ALA A 8 0.01 -12.43 -7.41
C ALA A 8 -0.42 -13.50 -6.38
N LEU A 9 -0.93 -13.09 -5.22
CA LEU A 9 -1.47 -14.03 -4.23
C LEU A 9 -2.91 -14.44 -4.52
N ALA A 10 -3.75 -13.52 -5.00
CA ALA A 10 -5.08 -13.88 -5.51
C ALA A 10 -4.97 -14.74 -6.78
N ALA A 11 -4.04 -14.41 -7.70
CA ALA A 11 -3.73 -15.25 -8.84
C ALA A 11 -3.11 -16.60 -8.44
N ALA A 12 -2.36 -16.68 -7.33
CA ALA A 12 -1.82 -17.94 -6.82
C ALA A 12 -2.87 -18.82 -6.15
N ALA A 13 -3.78 -18.27 -5.36
CA ALA A 13 -4.94 -18.99 -4.83
C ALA A 13 -5.90 -19.40 -5.96
N LEU A 14 -6.04 -18.54 -6.94
CA LEU A 14 -6.83 -18.75 -8.13
C LEU A 14 -6.20 -19.76 -9.10
N ALA A 15 -4.88 -19.73 -9.31
CA ALA A 15 -4.14 -20.70 -10.11
C ALA A 15 -4.18 -22.12 -9.48
N ALA A 16 -4.26 -22.20 -8.16
CA ALA A 16 -4.45 -23.47 -7.49
C ALA A 16 -5.89 -24.01 -7.61
N LEU A 17 -6.88 -23.12 -7.61
CA LEU A 17 -8.26 -23.44 -7.98
C LEU A 17 -8.33 -23.94 -9.43
N LEU A 18 -7.50 -23.40 -10.30
CA LEU A 18 -7.34 -23.78 -11.69
C LEU A 18 -6.72 -25.14 -11.91
N VAL A 19 -5.61 -25.42 -11.25
CA VAL A 19 -4.94 -26.73 -11.35
C VAL A 19 -5.88 -27.82 -10.82
N ALA A 20 -6.65 -27.53 -9.77
CA ALA A 20 -7.69 -28.44 -9.27
C ALA A 20 -8.80 -28.66 -10.30
N ALA A 21 -9.33 -27.63 -10.94
CA ALA A 21 -10.36 -27.76 -11.97
C ALA A 21 -9.90 -28.55 -13.21
N CYS A 22 -8.65 -28.47 -13.55
CA CYS A 22 -8.10 -29.04 -14.78
C CYS A 22 -7.63 -30.50 -14.66
N VAL A 23 -7.12 -30.92 -13.52
CA VAL A 23 -6.86 -32.34 -13.23
C VAL A 23 -8.18 -33.14 -13.22
N VAL A 24 -9.25 -32.45 -12.84
CA VAL A 24 -10.60 -33.02 -12.80
C VAL A 24 -11.25 -33.18 -14.18
N GLY A 25 -11.00 -32.31 -15.14
CA GLY A 25 -11.54 -32.41 -16.51
C GLY A 25 -10.96 -33.56 -17.33
N TRP A 26 -9.98 -34.26 -16.78
CA TRP A 26 -9.18 -35.24 -17.53
C TRP A 26 -9.70 -36.68 -17.46
N ALA A 27 -10.58 -37.02 -16.55
CA ALA A 27 -11.05 -38.38 -16.35
C ALA A 27 -12.57 -38.46 -16.45
N LEU A 28 -13.11 -38.62 -17.68
CA LEU A 28 -14.54 -38.89 -17.96
C LEU A 28 -15.52 -37.77 -17.56
N VAL A 29 -16.47 -37.46 -18.43
CA VAL A 29 -17.50 -36.42 -18.24
C VAL A 29 -18.23 -36.60 -16.89
N PRO A 30 -17.73 -36.00 -15.79
CA PRO A 30 -18.39 -36.14 -14.50
C PRO A 30 -19.58 -35.17 -14.40
N SER A 31 -20.53 -35.49 -13.54
CA SER A 31 -21.62 -34.56 -13.24
C SER A 31 -21.06 -33.27 -12.59
N ASP A 32 -21.76 -32.15 -12.75
CA ASP A 32 -21.37 -30.85 -12.17
C ASP A 32 -21.08 -30.96 -10.66
N ALA A 33 -21.84 -31.76 -9.93
CA ALA A 33 -21.66 -31.98 -8.50
C ALA A 33 -20.40 -32.81 -8.16
N GLU A 34 -20.00 -33.74 -9.02
CA GLU A 34 -18.78 -34.52 -8.85
C GLU A 34 -17.55 -33.67 -9.18
N LEU A 35 -17.63 -32.80 -10.19
CA LEU A 35 -16.64 -31.80 -10.52
C LEU A 35 -16.40 -30.85 -9.34
N ALA A 36 -17.45 -30.33 -8.74
CA ALA A 36 -17.35 -29.46 -7.57
C ALA A 36 -16.61 -30.14 -6.40
N ARG A 37 -17.00 -31.38 -6.07
CA ARG A 37 -16.36 -32.17 -4.99
C ARG A 37 -14.89 -32.47 -5.25
N ARG A 38 -14.53 -32.82 -6.48
CA ARG A 38 -13.12 -33.05 -6.85
C ARG A 38 -12.30 -31.75 -6.76
N LEU A 39 -12.87 -30.63 -7.21
CA LEU A 39 -12.26 -29.31 -7.14
C LEU A 39 -12.00 -28.89 -5.70
N GLU A 40 -12.96 -29.10 -4.81
CA GLU A 40 -12.82 -28.85 -3.38
C GLU A 40 -11.71 -29.71 -2.76
N ALA A 41 -11.69 -31.01 -3.07
CA ALA A 41 -10.69 -31.95 -2.56
C ALA A 41 -9.27 -31.61 -3.04
N GLU A 42 -9.10 -31.29 -4.32
CA GLU A 42 -7.81 -30.94 -4.90
C GLU A 42 -7.30 -29.59 -4.39
N PHE A 43 -8.20 -28.64 -4.20
CA PHE A 43 -7.87 -27.35 -3.57
C PHE A 43 -7.36 -27.56 -2.13
N GLU A 44 -8.07 -28.37 -1.35
CA GLU A 44 -7.64 -28.69 0.03
C GLU A 44 -6.29 -29.42 0.04
N ALA A 45 -6.11 -30.41 -0.84
CA ALA A 45 -4.86 -31.17 -0.93
C ALA A 45 -3.65 -30.28 -1.29
N ARG A 46 -3.82 -29.33 -2.22
CA ARG A 46 -2.71 -28.46 -2.68
C ARG A 46 -2.47 -27.26 -1.80
N LEU A 47 -3.52 -26.64 -1.31
CA LEU A 47 -3.42 -25.38 -0.55
C LEU A 47 -3.67 -25.56 0.95
N GLY A 48 -4.14 -26.75 1.39
CA GLY A 48 -4.45 -27.06 2.78
C GLY A 48 -5.52 -26.16 3.38
N GLN A 49 -6.35 -25.58 2.54
CA GLN A 49 -7.50 -24.78 2.92
C GLN A 49 -8.76 -25.36 2.30
N LYS A 50 -9.85 -25.40 3.06
CA LYS A 50 -11.12 -25.90 2.54
C LYS A 50 -11.77 -24.85 1.65
N LEU A 51 -12.26 -25.31 0.51
CA LEU A 51 -13.06 -24.56 -0.44
C LEU A 51 -14.51 -25.04 -0.36
N ALA A 52 -15.44 -24.16 -0.53
CA ALA A 52 -16.84 -24.47 -0.84
C ALA A 52 -17.18 -23.86 -2.20
N VAL A 53 -17.77 -24.64 -3.09
CA VAL A 53 -18.15 -24.24 -4.43
C VAL A 53 -19.66 -24.34 -4.56
N GLY A 54 -20.31 -23.26 -4.99
CA GLY A 54 -21.77 -23.25 -5.18
C GLY A 54 -22.20 -24.07 -6.40
N ALA A 55 -21.56 -23.87 -7.54
CA ALA A 55 -21.82 -24.63 -8.75
C ALA A 55 -20.59 -24.66 -9.67
N VAL A 56 -20.45 -25.74 -10.43
CA VAL A 56 -19.49 -25.82 -11.54
C VAL A 56 -20.31 -26.12 -12.80
N ARG A 57 -20.07 -25.38 -13.85
CA ARG A 57 -20.65 -25.60 -15.17
C ARG A 57 -19.53 -25.78 -16.16
N TRP A 58 -19.66 -26.68 -17.09
CA TRP A 58 -18.69 -26.82 -18.12
C TRP A 58 -19.35 -26.94 -19.51
N ARG A 59 -18.69 -26.37 -20.48
CA ARG A 59 -19.12 -26.30 -21.88
C ARG A 59 -18.00 -26.83 -22.76
N VAL A 60 -18.28 -27.82 -23.56
CA VAL A 60 -17.29 -28.43 -24.48
C VAL A 60 -17.53 -27.99 -25.92
N LEU A 61 -18.79 -27.83 -26.31
CA LEU A 61 -19.19 -27.45 -27.67
C LEU A 61 -19.03 -25.94 -27.86
N GLY A 62 -18.34 -25.56 -28.93
CA GLY A 62 -17.97 -24.16 -29.20
C GLY A 62 -16.61 -23.80 -28.59
N VAL A 63 -16.56 -22.75 -27.75
CA VAL A 63 -15.37 -22.40 -26.97
C VAL A 63 -15.41 -23.21 -25.67
N PRO A 64 -14.43 -24.11 -25.44
CA PRO A 64 -14.42 -24.87 -24.19
C PRO A 64 -14.22 -23.94 -23.01
N GLU A 65 -15.12 -24.04 -22.03
CA GLU A 65 -15.12 -23.19 -20.84
C GLU A 65 -15.56 -23.97 -19.62
N VAL A 66 -14.84 -23.81 -18.53
CA VAL A 66 -15.23 -24.29 -17.20
C VAL A 66 -15.55 -23.07 -16.35
N GLU A 67 -16.76 -23.01 -15.84
CA GLU A 67 -17.24 -21.91 -15.02
C GLU A 67 -17.47 -22.40 -13.58
N VAL A 68 -16.86 -21.75 -12.62
CA VAL A 68 -17.03 -21.99 -11.19
C VAL A 68 -17.77 -20.79 -10.61
N LEU A 69 -18.87 -21.04 -9.95
CA LEU A 69 -19.74 -20.02 -9.37
C LEU A 69 -19.73 -20.12 -7.84
N ASP A 70 -19.75 -18.96 -7.20
CA ASP A 70 -19.87 -18.77 -5.74
C ASP A 70 -18.85 -19.62 -4.96
N ALA A 71 -17.59 -19.52 -5.35
CA ALA A 71 -16.49 -20.16 -4.64
C ALA A 71 -16.12 -19.36 -3.38
N ARG A 72 -16.01 -20.06 -2.25
CA ARG A 72 -15.67 -19.46 -0.96
C ARG A 72 -14.71 -20.34 -0.17
N THR A 73 -13.62 -19.77 0.34
CA THR A 73 -12.75 -20.47 1.27
C THR A 73 -13.35 -20.48 2.68
N ARG A 74 -13.08 -21.54 3.48
CA ARG A 74 -13.70 -21.70 4.80
C ARG A 74 -12.91 -21.08 5.95
N GLN A 75 -11.71 -20.52 5.70
CA GLN A 75 -10.99 -19.78 6.71
C GLN A 75 -11.67 -18.44 7.06
N ALA A 76 -11.35 -17.88 8.20
CA ALA A 76 -11.78 -16.54 8.61
C ALA A 76 -10.59 -15.56 8.61
N PRO A 77 -10.66 -14.45 7.86
CA PRO A 77 -11.70 -14.08 6.90
C PRO A 77 -11.65 -14.94 5.62
N ALA A 78 -12.79 -15.15 4.98
CA ALA A 78 -12.91 -15.93 3.75
C ALA A 78 -12.47 -15.12 2.52
N ILE A 79 -11.95 -15.81 1.51
CA ILE A 79 -11.86 -15.30 0.13
C ILE A 79 -13.13 -15.75 -0.59
N GLU A 80 -13.81 -14.84 -1.24
CA GLU A 80 -15.03 -15.09 -1.99
C GLU A 80 -14.82 -14.76 -3.46
N VAL A 81 -15.33 -15.59 -4.36
CA VAL A 81 -15.26 -15.37 -5.81
C VAL A 81 -16.64 -15.69 -6.38
N ARG A 82 -17.30 -14.69 -6.94
CA ARG A 82 -18.62 -14.85 -7.54
C ARG A 82 -18.58 -15.72 -8.79
N ARG A 83 -17.65 -15.46 -9.68
CA ARG A 83 -17.48 -16.18 -10.95
C ARG A 83 -16.01 -16.31 -11.33
N LEU A 84 -15.64 -17.53 -11.69
CA LEU A 84 -14.34 -17.86 -12.26
C LEU A 84 -14.59 -18.66 -13.56
N ALA A 85 -14.17 -18.11 -14.70
CA ALA A 85 -14.27 -18.79 -15.98
C ALA A 85 -12.88 -19.12 -16.53
N ILE A 86 -12.71 -20.35 -16.96
CA ILE A 86 -11.46 -20.94 -17.42
C ILE A 86 -11.65 -21.42 -18.84
N ARG A 87 -10.82 -20.96 -19.77
CA ARG A 87 -10.82 -21.39 -21.16
C ARG A 87 -9.58 -22.22 -21.48
N PRO A 88 -9.67 -23.58 -21.40
CA PRO A 88 -8.57 -24.46 -21.72
C PRO A 88 -8.45 -24.66 -23.24
N GLN A 89 -7.22 -24.93 -23.72
CA GLN A 89 -6.98 -25.41 -25.07
C GLN A 89 -7.18 -26.92 -25.12
N LEU A 90 -8.02 -27.41 -26.06
CA LEU A 90 -8.30 -28.85 -26.18
C LEU A 90 -7.15 -29.65 -26.79
N MET A 91 -6.42 -29.10 -27.78
CA MET A 91 -5.35 -29.83 -28.46
C MET A 91 -4.15 -30.20 -27.55
N PRO A 92 -3.66 -29.30 -26.68
CA PRO A 92 -2.64 -29.66 -25.69
C PRO A 92 -3.13 -30.69 -24.67
N LEU A 93 -4.42 -30.69 -24.32
CA LEU A 93 -5.00 -31.68 -23.41
C LEU A 93 -4.84 -33.09 -23.93
N LEU A 94 -4.95 -33.33 -25.22
CA LEU A 94 -4.70 -34.65 -25.85
C LEU A 94 -3.25 -35.13 -25.64
N ARG A 95 -2.32 -34.18 -25.43
CA ARG A 95 -0.90 -34.44 -25.15
C ARG A 95 -0.58 -34.41 -23.65
N ARG A 96 -1.58 -34.44 -22.80
CA ARG A 96 -1.45 -34.33 -21.34
C ARG A 96 -0.81 -33.00 -20.89
N GLN A 97 -0.96 -31.94 -21.64
CA GLN A 97 -0.52 -30.59 -21.29
C GLN A 97 -1.76 -29.72 -21.10
N LEU A 98 -1.82 -29.05 -19.97
CA LEU A 98 -2.88 -28.12 -19.68
C LEU A 98 -2.45 -26.70 -20.02
N VAL A 99 -2.98 -26.19 -21.11
CA VAL A 99 -2.81 -24.82 -21.54
C VAL A 99 -4.15 -24.08 -21.34
N ILE A 100 -4.11 -23.01 -20.59
CA ILE A 100 -5.25 -22.13 -20.33
C ILE A 100 -5.01 -20.83 -21.05
N ASP A 101 -5.83 -20.56 -22.06
CA ASP A 101 -5.72 -19.33 -22.82
C ASP A 101 -6.14 -18.13 -21.99
N ARG A 102 -7.24 -18.28 -21.27
CA ARG A 102 -7.83 -17.17 -20.52
C ARG A 102 -8.47 -17.62 -19.23
N LEU A 103 -8.15 -16.92 -18.17
CA LEU A 103 -8.77 -17.02 -16.88
C LEU A 103 -9.51 -15.72 -16.58
N GLU A 104 -10.80 -15.79 -16.38
CA GLU A 104 -11.62 -14.64 -16.01
C GLU A 104 -12.06 -14.76 -14.56
N VAL A 105 -11.85 -13.72 -13.78
CA VAL A 105 -12.27 -13.59 -12.37
C VAL A 105 -13.21 -12.42 -12.26
N ASP A 106 -14.42 -12.66 -11.82
CA ASP A 106 -15.41 -11.62 -11.64
C ASP A 106 -15.99 -11.63 -10.22
N GLY A 107 -16.05 -10.46 -9.62
CA GLY A 107 -16.64 -10.28 -8.29
C GLY A 107 -15.89 -11.02 -7.18
N ALA A 108 -14.57 -10.88 -7.09
CA ALA A 108 -13.83 -11.48 -6.00
C ALA A 108 -13.67 -10.50 -4.82
N VAL A 109 -13.76 -11.02 -3.59
CA VAL A 109 -13.45 -10.31 -2.36
C VAL A 109 -12.27 -10.99 -1.69
N VAL A 110 -11.17 -10.25 -1.56
CA VAL A 110 -9.90 -10.77 -1.08
C VAL A 110 -9.44 -9.97 0.15
N PRO A 111 -9.77 -10.41 1.36
CA PRO A 111 -9.20 -9.83 2.57
C PRO A 111 -7.71 -10.14 2.66
N ARG A 112 -6.90 -9.15 3.04
CA ARG A 112 -5.46 -9.34 3.19
C ARG A 112 -5.11 -10.48 4.15
N ASP A 113 -5.82 -10.55 5.26
CA ASP A 113 -5.52 -11.54 6.30
C ASP A 113 -5.82 -12.97 5.84
N ALA A 114 -6.79 -13.14 4.94
CA ALA A 114 -7.07 -14.42 4.29
C ALA A 114 -5.88 -14.95 3.48
N LEU A 115 -5.07 -14.07 2.90
CA LEU A 115 -3.89 -14.45 2.12
C LEU A 115 -2.75 -15.00 2.96
N THR A 116 -2.75 -14.78 4.27
CA THR A 116 -1.73 -15.32 5.17
C THR A 116 -1.81 -16.83 5.29
N ALA A 117 -3.01 -17.39 5.16
CA ALA A 117 -3.27 -18.83 5.21
C ALA A 117 -2.60 -19.61 4.06
N PHE A 118 -2.20 -18.93 2.99
CA PHE A 118 -1.55 -19.51 1.81
C PHE A 118 -0.02 -19.27 1.78
N ARG A 119 0.57 -18.77 2.87
CA ARG A 119 2.02 -18.54 2.95
C ARG A 119 2.80 -19.84 2.86
N GLY A 120 3.90 -19.83 2.12
CA GLY A 120 4.80 -20.97 1.96
C GLY A 120 4.27 -22.10 1.08
N ARG A 121 3.12 -21.91 0.44
CA ARG A 121 2.54 -22.86 -0.51
C ARG A 121 2.59 -22.26 -1.90
N SER A 122 3.38 -22.87 -2.78
CA SER A 122 3.39 -22.53 -4.20
C SER A 122 2.39 -23.40 -4.95
N PRO A 123 1.50 -22.86 -5.76
CA PRO A 123 0.60 -23.63 -6.62
C PRO A 123 1.33 -24.51 -7.65
N GLY A 124 2.64 -24.28 -7.84
CA GLY A 124 3.50 -25.03 -8.75
C GLY A 124 4.53 -25.93 -8.06
N GLY A 125 4.36 -26.22 -6.74
CA GLY A 125 5.26 -27.11 -6.00
C GLY A 125 5.34 -28.49 -6.66
N ALA A 126 6.55 -28.91 -6.92
CA ALA A 126 6.92 -30.14 -7.55
C ALA A 126 6.24 -31.36 -6.91
N GLY A 127 5.63 -32.23 -7.70
CA GLY A 127 5.31 -33.58 -7.29
C GLY A 127 3.90 -34.11 -7.56
N GLY A 128 2.99 -33.33 -8.13
CA GLY A 128 1.73 -33.89 -8.62
C GLY A 128 1.93 -34.48 -10.03
N ALA A 129 1.36 -35.66 -10.29
CA ALA A 129 1.37 -36.36 -11.59
C ALA A 129 0.64 -35.61 -12.73
N GLY A 130 0.29 -34.35 -12.55
CA GLY A 130 -0.29 -33.47 -13.56
C GLY A 130 0.78 -32.61 -14.21
N GLY A 131 0.86 -32.63 -15.54
CA GLY A 131 1.79 -31.87 -16.36
C GLY A 131 1.78 -30.36 -16.05
N ALA A 132 2.81 -29.64 -16.47
CA ALA A 132 2.93 -28.21 -16.25
C ALA A 132 1.72 -27.45 -16.82
N VAL A 133 1.05 -26.66 -15.95
CA VAL A 133 -0.05 -25.79 -16.37
C VAL A 133 0.56 -24.51 -16.97
N VAL A 134 0.17 -24.21 -18.20
CA VAL A 134 0.54 -22.95 -18.87
C VAL A 134 -0.68 -22.04 -18.87
N LEU A 135 -0.55 -20.88 -18.25
CA LEU A 135 -1.57 -19.82 -18.22
C LEU A 135 -1.11 -18.66 -19.09
N ARG A 136 -1.93 -18.22 -20.05
CA ARG A 136 -1.56 -17.14 -20.99
C ARG A 136 -2.12 -15.78 -20.60
N SER A 137 -3.34 -15.74 -20.15
CA SER A 137 -3.97 -14.47 -19.77
C SER A 137 -4.87 -14.61 -18.55
N VAL A 138 -4.84 -13.60 -17.68
CA VAL A 138 -5.73 -13.44 -16.53
C VAL A 138 -6.46 -12.12 -16.67
N VAL A 139 -7.79 -12.16 -16.72
CA VAL A 139 -8.64 -10.97 -16.71
C VAL A 139 -9.43 -10.95 -15.42
N PHE A 140 -9.47 -9.82 -14.77
CA PHE A 140 -10.21 -9.67 -13.53
C PHE A 140 -11.04 -8.39 -13.53
N THR A 141 -12.28 -8.53 -13.10
CA THR A 141 -13.26 -7.44 -12.98
C THR A 141 -13.91 -7.49 -11.61
N ASP A 142 -14.23 -6.31 -11.06
CA ASP A 142 -14.88 -6.16 -9.76
C ASP A 142 -14.16 -6.93 -8.64
N VAL A 143 -12.83 -6.87 -8.61
CA VAL A 143 -12.07 -7.52 -7.55
C VAL A 143 -11.79 -6.54 -6.41
N THR A 144 -12.43 -6.79 -5.30
CA THR A 144 -12.32 -6.00 -4.07
C THR A 144 -11.21 -6.55 -3.18
N TYR A 145 -10.21 -5.75 -2.93
CA TYR A 145 -9.19 -6.04 -1.93
C TYR A 145 -9.45 -5.25 -0.66
N ILE A 146 -9.45 -5.95 0.47
CA ILE A 146 -9.56 -5.33 1.80
C ILE A 146 -8.17 -5.29 2.44
N SER A 147 -7.63 -4.08 2.56
CA SER A 147 -6.29 -3.86 3.12
C SER A 147 -6.26 -4.02 4.64
N TYR A 148 -5.08 -4.00 5.24
CA TYR A 148 -4.90 -3.97 6.70
C TYR A 148 -5.70 -2.86 7.41
N SER A 149 -5.97 -1.77 6.73
CA SER A 149 -6.82 -0.70 7.27
C SER A 149 -8.31 -1.03 7.30
N GLY A 150 -8.73 -2.17 6.73
CA GLY A 150 -10.13 -2.55 6.59
C GLY A 150 -10.85 -1.81 5.45
N VAL A 151 -10.14 -0.98 4.68
CA VAL A 151 -10.73 -0.22 3.58
C VAL A 151 -10.79 -1.10 2.33
N PRO A 152 -11.99 -1.36 1.77
CA PRO A 152 -12.14 -2.08 0.50
C PRO A 152 -11.71 -1.18 -0.66
N VAL A 153 -11.02 -1.77 -1.62
CA VAL A 153 -10.55 -1.10 -2.83
C VAL A 153 -10.80 -2.02 -4.02
N VAL A 154 -11.58 -1.54 -4.99
CA VAL A 154 -11.93 -2.30 -6.19
C VAL A 154 -10.87 -2.12 -7.27
N TYR A 155 -10.55 -3.21 -7.96
CA TYR A 155 -9.60 -3.26 -9.06
C TYR A 155 -10.15 -4.06 -10.22
N GLU A 156 -9.74 -3.72 -11.42
CA GLU A 156 -9.94 -4.48 -12.64
C GLU A 156 -8.67 -4.44 -13.48
N GLY A 157 -8.48 -5.42 -14.33
CA GLY A 157 -7.28 -5.45 -15.18
C GLY A 157 -7.09 -6.74 -15.95
N GLU A 158 -5.94 -6.78 -16.63
CA GLU A 158 -5.51 -7.90 -17.45
C GLU A 158 -4.01 -8.11 -17.28
N ILE A 159 -3.61 -9.37 -17.22
CA ILE A 159 -2.21 -9.80 -17.13
C ILE A 159 -2.00 -10.84 -18.22
N ASP A 160 -1.16 -10.53 -19.20
CA ASP A 160 -0.71 -11.48 -20.20
C ASP A 160 0.62 -12.09 -19.74
N LEU A 161 0.69 -13.41 -19.77
CA LEU A 161 1.84 -14.19 -19.36
C LEU A 161 2.53 -14.81 -20.59
N ASP A 162 3.84 -14.75 -20.61
CA ASP A 162 4.65 -15.40 -21.63
C ASP A 162 4.89 -16.88 -21.31
N GLU A 163 5.57 -17.58 -22.21
CA GLU A 163 5.94 -19.00 -22.07
C GLU A 163 6.77 -19.26 -20.81
N ASP A 164 7.58 -18.30 -20.40
CA ASP A 164 8.39 -18.32 -19.17
C ASP A 164 7.56 -18.08 -17.89
N ARG A 165 6.25 -17.95 -18.02
CA ARG A 165 5.32 -17.59 -16.92
C ARG A 165 5.58 -16.21 -16.30
N LEU A 166 6.34 -15.38 -16.96
CA LEU A 166 6.55 -13.99 -16.56
C LEU A 166 5.51 -13.09 -17.24
N PRO A 167 5.10 -12.02 -16.59
CA PRO A 167 4.15 -11.09 -17.20
C PRO A 167 4.79 -10.39 -18.39
N GLY A 168 4.20 -10.56 -19.58
CA GLY A 168 4.52 -9.79 -20.78
C GLY A 168 3.88 -8.41 -20.75
N ARG A 169 2.61 -8.37 -20.28
CA ARG A 169 1.84 -7.14 -20.09
C ARG A 169 1.01 -7.21 -18.83
N VAL A 170 0.97 -6.12 -18.10
CA VAL A 170 0.11 -5.95 -16.91
C VAL A 170 -0.65 -4.64 -17.05
N GLN A 171 -1.97 -4.71 -17.03
CA GLN A 171 -2.83 -3.54 -16.97
C GLN A 171 -3.71 -3.66 -15.74
N VAL A 172 -3.68 -2.67 -14.86
CA VAL A 172 -4.51 -2.61 -13.67
C VAL A 172 -5.07 -1.21 -13.53
N ARG A 173 -6.36 -1.12 -13.24
CA ARG A 173 -7.01 0.17 -13.02
C ARG A 173 -8.01 0.10 -11.86
N ARG A 174 -8.35 1.26 -11.36
CA ARG A 174 -9.41 1.44 -10.38
C ARG A 174 -10.66 1.97 -11.07
N PRO A 175 -11.74 1.18 -11.16
CA PRO A 175 -12.98 1.65 -11.75
C PRO A 175 -13.64 2.73 -10.90
N GLY A 176 -14.35 3.65 -11.55
CA GLY A 176 -15.18 4.67 -10.88
C GLY A 176 -14.40 5.72 -10.06
N VAL A 177 -13.12 5.94 -10.35
CA VAL A 177 -12.28 6.93 -9.67
C VAL A 177 -11.87 8.05 -10.63
N GLU A 178 -12.11 9.28 -10.21
CA GLU A 178 -11.67 10.49 -10.89
C GLU A 178 -10.76 11.33 -9.99
N PRO A 179 -9.59 11.75 -10.48
CA PRO A 179 -8.93 11.37 -11.73
C PRO A 179 -8.56 9.89 -11.78
N PRO A 180 -8.44 9.29 -13.00
CA PRO A 180 -8.25 7.85 -13.13
C PRO A 180 -6.93 7.38 -12.53
N VAL A 181 -6.98 6.19 -11.90
CA VAL A 181 -5.80 5.51 -11.35
C VAL A 181 -5.55 4.23 -12.14
N SER A 182 -4.40 4.14 -12.79
CA SER A 182 -4.02 2.97 -13.57
C SER A 182 -2.51 2.70 -13.57
N LEU A 183 -2.16 1.44 -13.76
CA LEU A 183 -0.80 0.95 -14.02
C LEU A 183 -0.82 0.18 -15.33
N ASP A 184 0.07 0.51 -16.26
CA ASP A 184 0.41 -0.27 -17.45
C ASP A 184 1.90 -0.62 -17.37
N ALA A 185 2.22 -1.91 -17.35
CA ALA A 185 3.58 -2.41 -17.40
C ALA A 185 3.71 -3.32 -18.61
N ARG A 186 4.71 -3.08 -19.46
CA ARG A 186 4.96 -3.87 -20.67
C ARG A 186 6.40 -4.32 -20.69
N ARG A 187 6.61 -5.60 -20.97
CA ARG A 187 7.93 -6.15 -21.21
C ARG A 187 8.48 -5.56 -22.51
N ASP A 188 9.66 -4.99 -22.42
CA ASP A 188 10.45 -4.60 -23.59
C ASP A 188 11.14 -5.86 -24.11
N GLY A 189 10.99 -6.19 -25.41
CA GLY A 189 11.55 -7.41 -26.00
C GLY A 189 13.09 -7.50 -25.94
N ARG A 190 13.76 -6.54 -25.30
CA ARG A 190 15.19 -6.55 -25.04
C ARG A 190 15.48 -7.29 -23.74
N THR A 191 16.16 -8.42 -23.85
CA THR A 191 16.76 -9.13 -22.72
C THR A 191 18.21 -8.71 -22.57
N ASP A 192 18.61 -8.42 -21.33
CA ASP A 192 19.98 -8.08 -20.97
C ASP A 192 20.51 -9.26 -20.14
N GLY A 193 20.97 -10.31 -20.81
CA GLY A 193 21.25 -11.60 -20.16
C GLY A 193 19.98 -12.26 -19.62
N ALA A 194 20.00 -12.69 -18.35
CA ALA A 194 18.85 -13.30 -17.66
C ALA A 194 17.82 -12.26 -17.14
N ALA A 195 17.94 -10.98 -17.49
CA ALA A 195 17.07 -9.94 -16.98
C ALA A 195 16.08 -9.43 -18.03
N HIS A 196 14.82 -9.28 -17.63
CA HIS A 196 13.75 -8.74 -18.44
C HIS A 196 13.48 -7.29 -18.08
N ARG A 197 13.39 -6.43 -19.09
CA ARG A 197 13.06 -5.00 -18.91
C ARG A 197 11.57 -4.77 -19.10
N TYR A 198 11.03 -3.87 -18.29
CA TYR A 198 9.64 -3.44 -18.34
C TYR A 198 9.57 -1.93 -18.45
N GLN A 199 8.70 -1.44 -19.32
CA GLN A 199 8.30 -0.05 -19.33
C GLN A 199 7.08 0.12 -18.42
N LEU A 200 7.12 1.08 -17.54
CA LEU A 200 6.08 1.36 -16.55
C LEU A 200 5.42 2.70 -16.85
N ARG A 201 4.09 2.71 -16.84
CA ARG A 201 3.28 3.93 -16.91
C ARG A 201 2.21 3.89 -15.86
N LEU A 202 2.24 4.84 -14.95
CA LEU A 202 1.22 5.02 -13.92
C LEU A 202 0.47 6.32 -14.18
N ARG A 203 -0.83 6.31 -13.93
CA ARG A 203 -1.67 7.51 -13.83
C ARG A 203 -2.27 7.54 -12.43
N ALA A 204 -2.19 8.68 -11.77
CA ALA A 204 -2.74 8.83 -10.42
C ALA A 204 -2.87 10.31 -10.07
N GLY A 205 -3.97 10.70 -9.40
CA GLY A 205 -4.18 12.08 -8.96
C GLY A 205 -4.09 13.13 -10.09
N GLY A 206 -4.54 12.80 -11.30
CA GLY A 206 -4.45 13.68 -12.48
C GLY A 206 -3.06 13.82 -13.08
N GLY A 207 -2.03 13.31 -12.44
CA GLY A 207 -0.65 13.26 -12.95
C GLY A 207 -0.27 11.89 -13.48
N SER A 208 1.02 11.73 -13.77
CA SER A 208 1.58 10.47 -14.28
C SER A 208 2.93 10.17 -13.66
N ALA A 209 3.34 8.89 -13.69
CA ALA A 209 4.70 8.48 -13.41
C ALA A 209 5.13 7.47 -14.47
N ASN A 210 6.15 7.81 -15.24
CA ASN A 210 6.72 6.95 -16.25
C ASN A 210 8.08 6.45 -15.78
N GLY A 211 8.46 5.26 -16.21
CA GLY A 211 9.75 4.72 -15.83
C GLY A 211 10.00 3.33 -16.37
N GLN A 212 11.00 2.68 -15.81
CA GLN A 212 11.45 1.37 -16.22
C GLN A 212 11.68 0.49 -15.00
N ALA A 213 11.52 -0.81 -15.20
CA ALA A 213 11.92 -1.81 -14.21
C ALA A 213 12.69 -2.94 -14.88
N ARG A 214 13.59 -3.56 -14.14
CA ARG A 214 14.38 -4.73 -14.55
C ARG A 214 14.08 -5.85 -13.58
N LEU A 215 13.63 -6.97 -14.08
CA LEU A 215 13.43 -8.21 -13.34
C LEU A 215 14.51 -9.21 -13.77
N ALA A 216 15.38 -9.56 -12.86
CA ALA A 216 16.39 -10.59 -13.05
C ALA A 216 16.02 -11.82 -12.21
N THR A 217 16.30 -13.00 -12.73
CA THR A 217 16.22 -14.27 -11.99
C THR A 217 17.62 -14.81 -11.85
N SER A 218 18.07 -15.05 -10.63
CA SER A 218 19.35 -15.66 -10.34
C SER A 218 19.30 -17.19 -10.48
N ASP A 219 20.45 -17.84 -10.53
CA ASP A 219 20.57 -19.29 -10.75
C ASP A 219 19.88 -20.13 -9.66
N ASP A 220 19.74 -19.60 -8.47
CA ASP A 220 18.98 -20.19 -7.35
C ASP A 220 17.46 -19.99 -7.45
N GLY A 221 16.96 -19.39 -8.55
CA GLY A 221 15.55 -19.11 -8.77
C GLY A 221 15.02 -17.84 -8.08
N ARG A 222 15.87 -17.07 -7.42
CA ARG A 222 15.50 -15.83 -6.76
C ARG A 222 15.32 -14.70 -7.77
N MET A 223 14.20 -14.05 -7.72
CA MET A 223 13.88 -12.89 -8.54
C MET A 223 14.30 -11.59 -7.86
N VAL A 224 14.91 -10.69 -8.59
CA VAL A 224 15.28 -9.33 -8.14
C VAL A 224 14.66 -8.32 -9.10
N LEU A 225 13.80 -7.46 -8.55
CA LEU A 225 13.19 -6.34 -9.26
C LEU A 225 13.89 -5.04 -8.85
N GLN A 226 14.34 -4.29 -9.83
CA GLN A 226 14.86 -2.93 -9.66
C GLN A 226 14.19 -2.02 -10.68
N GLY A 227 13.88 -0.80 -10.32
CA GLY A 227 13.22 0.13 -11.24
C GLY A 227 13.23 1.55 -10.77
N GLU A 228 12.88 2.43 -11.68
CA GLU A 228 12.81 3.88 -11.48
C GLU A 228 11.51 4.39 -12.08
N LEU A 229 10.92 5.36 -11.42
CA LEU A 229 9.72 6.07 -11.86
C LEU A 229 9.92 7.57 -11.66
N ALA A 230 9.45 8.35 -12.60
CA ALA A 230 9.45 9.81 -12.53
C ALA A 230 8.00 10.32 -12.40
N PRO A 231 7.46 10.51 -11.19
CA PRO A 231 6.17 11.14 -10.99
C PRO A 231 6.21 12.61 -11.44
N ARG A 232 5.13 13.07 -12.07
CA ARG A 232 4.95 14.41 -12.59
C ARG A 232 3.52 14.89 -12.34
N GLY A 233 3.38 15.96 -11.60
CA GLY A 233 2.10 16.65 -11.38
C GLY A 233 1.02 15.80 -10.70
N VAL A 234 1.40 14.90 -9.80
CA VAL A 234 0.47 14.02 -9.08
C VAL A 234 -0.17 14.80 -7.93
N ASP A 235 -1.47 15.13 -8.02
CA ASP A 235 -2.20 15.73 -6.90
C ASP A 235 -2.30 14.76 -5.73
N VAL A 236 -1.64 15.12 -4.63
CA VAL A 236 -1.51 14.26 -3.44
C VAL A 236 -2.87 14.00 -2.79
N ALA A 237 -3.74 15.01 -2.75
CA ALA A 237 -5.05 14.88 -2.11
C ALA A 237 -5.97 13.95 -2.90
N SER A 238 -6.02 14.11 -4.22
CA SER A 238 -6.78 13.25 -5.14
C SER A 238 -6.26 11.80 -5.12
N LEU A 239 -4.93 11.63 -5.11
CA LEU A 239 -4.32 10.30 -4.97
C LEU A 239 -4.75 9.62 -3.66
N MET A 240 -4.73 10.33 -2.53
CA MET A 240 -5.16 9.76 -1.26
C MET A 240 -6.65 9.45 -1.25
N ALA A 241 -7.48 10.34 -1.79
CA ALA A 241 -8.93 10.16 -1.92
C ALA A 241 -9.27 8.94 -2.78
N ALA A 242 -8.53 8.70 -3.86
CA ALA A 242 -8.67 7.51 -4.69
C ALA A 242 -8.51 6.19 -3.92
N PHE A 243 -7.87 6.19 -2.76
CA PHE A 243 -7.74 5.03 -1.86
C PHE A 243 -8.55 5.19 -0.57
N HIS A 244 -9.59 6.04 -0.58
CA HIS A 244 -10.44 6.35 0.57
C HIS A 244 -9.65 6.81 1.80
N ARG A 245 -8.57 7.56 1.55
CA ARG A 245 -7.71 8.13 2.58
C ARG A 245 -7.75 9.63 2.53
N ARG A 246 -7.61 10.27 3.67
CA ARG A 246 -7.50 11.73 3.78
C ARG A 246 -6.04 12.12 3.76
N SER A 247 -5.70 13.16 3.01
CA SER A 247 -4.38 13.77 3.04
C SER A 247 -4.29 14.92 4.05
N PHE A 248 -3.11 15.12 4.60
CA PHE A 248 -2.75 16.32 5.35
C PHE A 248 -2.16 17.40 4.46
N VAL A 249 -1.64 17.00 3.30
CA VAL A 249 -0.97 17.87 2.35
C VAL A 249 -1.72 17.80 1.02
N GLY A 250 -1.96 18.97 0.40
CA GLY A 250 -2.40 19.11 -0.98
C GLY A 250 -1.29 19.71 -1.82
N GLY A 251 -1.40 19.57 -3.14
CA GLY A 251 -0.45 20.09 -4.11
C GLY A 251 -0.01 19.03 -5.10
N LEU A 252 0.80 19.42 -6.10
CA LEU A 252 1.24 18.58 -7.20
C LEU A 252 2.64 18.04 -6.93
N ALA A 253 2.73 16.75 -6.62
CA ALA A 253 4.00 16.08 -6.38
C ALA A 253 4.68 15.68 -7.69
N SER A 254 5.97 15.98 -7.77
CA SER A 254 6.87 15.57 -8.85
C SER A 254 8.21 15.14 -8.26
N GLY A 255 8.99 14.34 -8.99
CA GLY A 255 10.29 13.89 -8.51
C GLY A 255 10.73 12.57 -9.12
N GLU A 256 11.50 11.81 -8.36
CA GLU A 256 12.07 10.52 -8.75
C GLU A 256 11.81 9.48 -7.68
N THR A 257 11.55 8.25 -8.10
CA THR A 257 11.25 7.12 -7.23
C THR A 257 12.03 5.90 -7.67
N GLU A 258 12.83 5.35 -6.79
CA GLU A 258 13.48 4.06 -6.93
C GLU A 258 12.60 2.95 -6.38
N LEU A 259 12.60 1.79 -7.05
CA LEU A 259 11.88 0.57 -6.67
C LEU A 259 12.89 -0.56 -6.48
N ARG A 260 12.77 -1.33 -5.41
CA ARG A 260 13.55 -2.55 -5.19
C ARG A 260 12.68 -3.62 -4.54
N ALA A 261 12.77 -4.85 -5.06
CA ALA A 261 12.14 -6.02 -4.46
C ALA A 261 12.93 -7.28 -4.78
N GLU A 262 12.84 -8.29 -3.90
CA GLU A 262 13.47 -9.59 -4.07
C GLU A 262 12.59 -10.69 -3.49
N GLY A 263 12.61 -11.88 -4.10
CA GLY A 263 11.84 -13.03 -3.63
C GLY A 263 11.85 -14.19 -4.60
N GLU A 264 11.53 -15.38 -4.16
CA GLU A 264 11.43 -16.59 -4.98
C GLU A 264 10.09 -16.70 -5.69
N THR A 265 9.09 -16.02 -5.19
CA THR A 265 7.74 -15.97 -5.76
C THR A 265 7.31 -14.53 -6.02
N ALA A 266 6.41 -14.33 -6.97
CA ALA A 266 5.81 -13.01 -7.22
C ALA A 266 5.20 -12.41 -5.94
N GLY A 267 4.65 -13.23 -5.04
CA GLY A 267 4.13 -12.79 -3.76
C GLY A 267 5.22 -12.30 -2.80
N GLU A 268 6.39 -12.93 -2.78
CA GLU A 268 7.54 -12.50 -2.00
C GLU A 268 8.17 -11.25 -2.55
N LEU A 269 8.37 -11.21 -3.87
CA LEU A 269 8.85 -10.05 -4.59
C LEU A 269 8.05 -8.81 -4.22
N PHE A 270 6.76 -9.00 -4.13
CA PHE A 270 5.90 -7.90 -3.73
C PHE A 270 5.92 -7.61 -2.22
N ARG A 271 6.09 -8.60 -1.35
CA ARG A 271 6.26 -8.38 0.10
C ARG A 271 7.53 -7.63 0.42
N SER A 272 8.58 -7.84 -0.32
CA SER A 272 9.86 -7.20 -0.14
C SER A 272 9.96 -5.80 -0.77
N LEU A 273 8.95 -5.40 -1.57
CA LEU A 273 8.97 -4.13 -2.30
C LEU A 273 9.21 -2.94 -1.36
N ARG A 274 10.26 -2.21 -1.68
CA ARG A 274 10.66 -0.96 -1.04
C ARG A 274 10.72 0.12 -2.09
N THR A 275 10.38 1.35 -1.71
CA THR A 275 10.59 2.51 -2.57
C THR A 275 11.28 3.60 -1.82
N ARG A 276 12.04 4.39 -2.55
CA ARG A 276 12.61 5.65 -2.11
C ARG A 276 12.27 6.71 -3.13
N SER A 277 11.59 7.76 -2.71
CA SER A 277 11.15 8.87 -3.57
C SER A 277 11.74 10.17 -3.06
N VAL A 278 12.39 10.93 -3.93
CA VAL A 278 12.75 12.33 -3.69
C VAL A 278 11.68 13.17 -4.37
N LEU A 279 10.94 13.94 -3.59
CA LEU A 279 9.74 14.62 -4.06
C LEU A 279 9.78 16.12 -3.76
N GLU A 280 9.26 16.88 -4.70
CA GLU A 280 8.87 18.28 -4.55
C GLU A 280 7.38 18.41 -4.80
N VAL A 281 6.72 19.29 -4.04
CA VAL A 281 5.28 19.51 -4.14
C VAL A 281 5.03 20.98 -4.47
N GLU A 282 4.60 21.22 -5.70
CA GLU A 282 4.19 22.53 -6.17
C GLU A 282 2.80 22.89 -5.66
N ARG A 283 2.54 24.18 -5.45
CA ARG A 283 1.27 24.67 -4.91
C ARG A 283 0.86 23.92 -3.64
N ALA A 284 1.86 23.60 -2.83
CA ALA A 284 1.69 22.85 -1.63
C ALA A 284 0.85 23.61 -0.60
N ARG A 285 0.07 22.88 0.19
CA ARG A 285 -0.71 23.42 1.30
C ARG A 285 -0.92 22.39 2.38
N ILE A 286 -0.89 22.82 3.60
CA ILE A 286 -1.35 22.01 4.73
C ILE A 286 -2.87 22.17 4.82
N LEU A 287 -3.61 21.06 4.74
CA LEU A 287 -5.08 21.07 4.54
C LEU A 287 -5.90 21.23 5.82
N ARG A 288 -5.29 21.13 7.00
CA ARG A 288 -6.00 21.07 8.27
C ARG A 288 -5.34 21.89 9.38
N LEU A 289 -4.44 22.75 9.01
CA LEU A 289 -3.74 23.62 9.94
C LEU A 289 -3.61 24.99 9.29
N ASP A 290 -4.13 26.01 9.95
CA ASP A 290 -3.81 27.39 9.72
C ASP A 290 -2.71 27.77 10.69
N LEU A 291 -1.47 27.90 10.17
CA LEU A 291 -0.29 28.15 10.97
C LEU A 291 -0.33 29.55 11.62
N ASP A 292 -0.75 30.56 10.88
CA ASP A 292 -0.87 31.91 11.40
C ASP A 292 -1.87 32.00 12.55
N LYS A 293 -3.02 31.35 12.37
CA LYS A 293 -4.05 31.29 13.40
C LYS A 293 -3.58 30.50 14.61
N ALA A 294 -2.93 29.35 14.40
CA ALA A 294 -2.37 28.54 15.46
C ALA A 294 -1.33 29.31 16.29
N ILE A 295 -0.45 30.07 15.64
CA ILE A 295 0.56 30.89 16.33
C ILE A 295 -0.11 32.02 17.12
N LYS A 296 -1.03 32.78 16.50
CA LYS A 296 -1.75 33.90 17.15
C LYS A 296 -2.57 33.45 18.35
N THR A 297 -3.13 32.27 18.33
CA THR A 297 -3.99 31.73 19.40
C THR A 297 -3.24 30.78 20.35
N LEU A 298 -1.92 30.63 20.22
CA LEU A 298 -1.12 29.68 20.99
C LEU A 298 -1.66 28.23 20.89
N GLY A 299 -2.14 27.86 19.70
CA GLY A 299 -2.67 26.54 19.41
C GLY A 299 -4.12 26.28 19.82
N GLN A 300 -4.82 27.28 20.40
CA GLN A 300 -6.23 27.14 20.80
C GLN A 300 -7.17 27.02 19.59
N ASP A 301 -6.88 27.74 18.50
CA ASP A 301 -7.58 27.61 17.23
C ASP A 301 -6.55 27.38 16.11
N ARG A 302 -6.72 26.29 15.38
CA ARG A 302 -5.82 25.86 14.32
C ARG A 302 -6.55 25.39 13.06
N ALA A 303 -7.86 25.55 13.03
CA ALA A 303 -8.67 25.07 11.90
C ALA A 303 -8.47 25.99 10.69
N GLY A 304 -8.09 25.40 9.54
CA GLY A 304 -7.87 26.12 8.31
C GLY A 304 -6.86 25.42 7.39
N GLN A 305 -6.25 26.20 6.53
CA GLN A 305 -5.20 25.73 5.59
C GLN A 305 -4.05 26.72 5.59
N THR A 306 -2.84 26.19 5.43
CA THR A 306 -1.63 27.01 5.25
C THR A 306 -1.09 26.78 3.85
N PRO A 307 -1.08 27.78 2.96
CA PRO A 307 -0.34 27.70 1.71
C PRO A 307 1.16 27.63 2.00
N LEU A 308 1.88 26.83 1.23
CA LEU A 308 3.33 26.70 1.32
C LEU A 308 3.95 27.21 0.03
N ASP A 309 5.03 27.96 0.15
CA ASP A 309 5.84 28.42 -0.97
C ASP A 309 6.64 27.28 -1.58
N SER A 310 7.12 26.36 -0.72
CA SER A 310 7.79 25.14 -1.13
C SER A 310 7.57 24.02 -0.13
N LEU A 311 7.53 22.80 -0.64
CA LEU A 311 7.54 21.56 0.16
C LEU A 311 8.35 20.50 -0.58
N SER A 312 9.37 19.98 0.06
CA SER A 312 10.18 18.89 -0.47
C SER A 312 10.55 17.89 0.61
N GLY A 313 11.02 16.72 0.19
CA GLY A 313 11.49 15.70 1.12
C GLY A 313 11.71 14.36 0.48
N VAL A 314 12.23 13.43 1.26
CA VAL A 314 12.45 12.05 0.88
C VAL A 314 11.40 11.17 1.55
N MET A 315 10.69 10.38 0.76
CA MET A 315 9.70 9.41 1.22
C MET A 315 10.22 7.99 0.95
N ALA A 316 10.37 7.20 1.98
CA ALA A 316 10.69 5.78 1.86
C ALA A 316 9.49 4.94 2.29
N THR A 317 9.18 3.89 1.52
CA THR A 317 8.13 2.95 1.90
C THR A 317 8.65 1.53 1.92
N ARG A 318 8.15 0.74 2.84
CA ARG A 318 8.38 -0.70 2.89
C ARG A 318 7.14 -1.45 3.36
N ASN A 319 6.92 -2.59 2.79
CA ASN A 319 5.87 -3.48 3.26
C ASN A 319 6.36 -4.24 4.50
N THR A 320 5.49 -4.40 5.47
CA THR A 320 5.71 -5.22 6.66
C THR A 320 4.54 -6.18 6.85
N GLU A 321 4.67 -7.12 7.76
CA GLU A 321 3.57 -8.05 8.09
C GLU A 321 2.31 -7.34 8.58
N GLN A 322 2.46 -6.21 9.25
CA GLN A 322 1.38 -5.44 9.85
C GLN A 322 0.96 -4.20 9.03
N GLY A 323 1.37 -4.12 7.77
CA GLY A 323 1.04 -3.03 6.87
C GLY A 323 2.27 -2.35 6.28
N MET A 324 2.01 -1.32 5.49
CA MET A 324 3.05 -0.51 4.88
C MET A 324 3.57 0.50 5.91
N LYS A 325 4.89 0.54 6.12
CA LYS A 325 5.59 1.60 6.84
C LYS A 325 6.02 2.66 5.83
N THR A 326 5.71 3.92 6.10
CA THR A 326 6.17 5.08 5.33
C THR A 326 6.99 5.97 6.23
N GLU A 327 8.19 6.31 5.78
CA GLU A 327 9.13 7.19 6.47
C GLU A 327 9.37 8.41 5.60
N PHE A 328 9.24 9.58 6.18
CA PHE A 328 9.59 10.86 5.57
C PHE A 328 10.83 11.40 6.27
N THR A 329 11.83 11.74 5.48
CA THR A 329 13.09 12.34 5.96
C THR A 329 13.40 13.57 5.15
N GLU A 330 14.27 14.42 5.66
CA GLU A 330 14.69 15.64 4.98
C GLU A 330 13.52 16.52 4.53
N VAL A 331 12.40 16.46 5.27
CA VAL A 331 11.22 17.29 4.96
C VAL A 331 11.57 18.76 5.19
N LYS A 332 11.33 19.56 4.16
CA LYS A 332 11.50 21.02 4.21
C LYS A 332 10.23 21.66 3.69
N ALA A 333 9.67 22.58 4.46
CA ALA A 333 8.49 23.36 4.10
C ALA A 333 8.76 24.84 4.37
N VAL A 334 8.32 25.70 3.46
CA VAL A 334 8.42 27.16 3.59
C VAL A 334 7.05 27.77 3.38
N ALA A 335 6.68 28.74 4.23
CA ALA A 335 5.43 29.49 4.15
C ALA A 335 5.69 30.94 4.61
N GLY A 336 5.96 31.86 3.69
CA GLY A 336 6.32 33.25 3.98
C GLY A 336 7.52 33.33 4.91
N ASN A 337 7.34 33.87 6.13
CA ASN A 337 8.38 34.00 7.13
C ASN A 337 8.59 32.77 8.01
N TYR A 338 7.88 31.66 7.71
CA TYR A 338 7.99 30.42 8.44
C TYR A 338 8.71 29.37 7.60
N SER A 339 9.61 28.62 8.20
CA SER A 339 10.12 27.40 7.59
C SER A 339 10.10 26.27 8.59
N ALA A 340 9.92 25.06 8.09
CA ALA A 340 9.91 23.87 8.94
C ALA A 340 10.81 22.80 8.32
N THR A 341 11.56 22.13 9.18
CA THR A 341 12.33 20.94 8.81
C THR A 341 11.94 19.79 9.75
N GLY A 342 11.96 18.56 9.23
CA GLY A 342 11.58 17.46 10.08
C GLY A 342 11.63 16.10 9.43
N LYS A 343 11.16 15.11 10.18
CA LYS A 343 10.98 13.73 9.76
C LYS A 343 9.68 13.19 10.35
N ALA A 344 9.09 12.20 9.68
CA ALA A 344 7.88 11.56 10.16
C ALA A 344 7.86 10.08 9.79
N THR A 345 7.24 9.26 10.62
CA THR A 345 6.96 7.86 10.35
C THR A 345 5.45 7.63 10.44
N LEU A 346 4.88 7.00 9.41
CA LEU A 346 3.51 6.53 9.41
C LEU A 346 3.51 5.01 9.43
N TYR A 347 2.97 4.44 10.48
CA TYR A 347 2.89 3.00 10.63
C TYR A 347 1.70 2.60 11.50
N ARG A 348 0.96 1.54 11.14
CA ARG A 348 -0.18 1.03 11.93
C ARG A 348 -1.25 2.07 12.27
N LYS A 349 -1.54 2.97 11.34
CA LYS A 349 -2.45 4.12 11.54
C LYS A 349 -1.98 5.13 12.60
N GLN A 350 -0.72 5.06 13.00
CA GLN A 350 -0.07 6.01 13.88
C GLN A 350 0.90 6.89 13.09
N ILE A 351 1.07 8.12 13.55
CA ILE A 351 2.11 9.03 13.11
C ILE A 351 3.05 9.29 14.28
N ASP A 352 4.33 9.33 13.99
CA ASP A 352 5.38 9.88 14.86
C ASP A 352 6.19 10.84 14.01
N ALA A 353 6.03 12.13 14.27
CA ALA A 353 6.72 13.20 13.56
C ALA A 353 7.42 14.11 14.53
N GLN A 354 8.59 14.63 14.14
CA GLN A 354 9.38 15.58 14.90
C GLN A 354 10.12 16.52 13.96
N GLY A 355 10.32 17.74 14.38
CA GLY A 355 10.99 18.73 13.57
C GLY A 355 11.22 20.04 14.30
N GLN A 356 11.65 21.04 13.54
CA GLN A 356 11.85 22.41 13.99
C GLN A 356 11.03 23.33 13.10
N LEU A 357 10.40 24.31 13.72
CA LEU A 357 9.69 25.41 13.09
C LEU A 357 10.50 26.68 13.31
N ASP A 358 10.99 27.26 12.26
CA ASP A 358 11.72 28.52 12.27
C ASP A 358 10.77 29.67 11.93
N ILE A 359 10.81 30.70 12.72
CA ILE A 359 9.97 31.90 12.63
C ILE A 359 10.86 33.10 12.35
N GLY A 360 10.40 34.01 11.46
CA GLY A 360 11.11 35.25 11.16
C GLY A 360 12.45 35.05 10.45
N GLY A 361 12.51 34.08 9.51
CA GLY A 361 13.72 33.78 8.76
C GLY A 361 14.82 33.08 9.58
N GLY A 362 14.42 32.29 10.60
CA GLY A 362 15.34 31.52 11.45
C GLY A 362 15.83 32.26 12.71
N ILE A 363 15.24 33.40 13.03
CA ILE A 363 15.58 34.14 14.26
C ILE A 363 15.13 33.38 15.50
N VAL A 364 14.00 32.66 15.38
CA VAL A 364 13.45 31.81 16.45
C VAL A 364 13.18 30.43 15.91
N SER A 365 13.75 29.43 16.55
CA SER A 365 13.55 28.00 16.20
C SER A 365 12.84 27.28 17.33
N VAL A 366 11.69 26.67 17.01
CA VAL A 366 10.82 26.02 17.99
C VAL A 366 10.68 24.54 17.62
N PRO A 367 11.10 23.60 18.47
CA PRO A 367 10.88 22.19 18.22
C PRO A 367 9.40 21.83 18.33
N PHE A 368 8.96 20.95 17.45
CA PHE A 368 7.61 20.37 17.48
C PHE A 368 7.65 18.86 17.37
N ALA A 369 6.63 18.21 17.94
CA ALA A 369 6.37 16.80 17.76
C ALA A 369 4.90 16.57 17.47
N ALA A 370 4.58 15.52 16.68
CA ALA A 370 3.22 15.09 16.46
C ALA A 370 3.16 13.57 16.59
N LYS A 371 2.35 13.05 17.52
CA LYS A 371 2.26 11.62 17.82
C LYS A 371 0.81 11.18 17.92
N GLY A 372 0.55 9.90 17.65
CA GLY A 372 -0.75 9.29 17.86
C GLY A 372 -1.46 8.88 16.57
N PRO A 373 -2.79 8.69 16.64
CA PRO A 373 -3.57 8.25 15.49
C PRO A 373 -3.49 9.23 14.32
N THR A 374 -3.30 8.73 13.09
CA THR A 374 -3.21 9.58 11.89
C THR A 374 -4.46 10.43 11.63
N ARG A 375 -5.59 10.08 12.23
CA ARG A 375 -6.84 10.86 12.11
C ARG A 375 -6.80 12.12 12.95
N GLU A 376 -6.18 12.05 14.13
CA GLU A 376 -6.14 13.12 15.13
C GLU A 376 -4.86 13.01 15.95
N PRO A 377 -3.70 13.42 15.39
CA PRO A 377 -2.43 13.38 16.12
C PRO A 377 -2.40 14.45 17.22
N ALA A 378 -1.84 14.10 18.36
CA ALA A 378 -1.46 15.06 19.36
C ALA A 378 -0.25 15.85 18.85
N VAL A 379 -0.39 17.17 18.72
CA VAL A 379 0.68 18.07 18.28
C VAL A 379 1.17 18.86 19.51
N GLU A 380 2.45 18.72 19.80
CA GLU A 380 3.16 19.42 20.86
C GLU A 380 4.17 20.39 20.24
N ILE A 381 4.11 21.63 20.62
CA ILE A 381 5.07 22.68 20.21
C ILE A 381 5.69 23.23 21.49
N ALA A 382 7.01 23.13 21.59
CA ALA A 382 7.74 23.52 22.79
C ALA A 382 7.94 25.06 22.84
N TRP A 383 6.86 25.81 23.01
CA TRP A 383 6.87 27.28 23.12
C TRP A 383 7.74 27.79 24.27
N GLY A 384 8.03 26.96 25.28
CA GLY A 384 8.91 27.30 26.40
C GLY A 384 10.40 27.54 26.02
N SER A 385 10.83 27.06 24.84
CA SER A 385 12.16 27.35 24.31
C SER A 385 12.29 28.82 23.85
N LEU A 386 11.17 29.55 23.76
CA LEU A 386 11.12 31.01 23.50
C LEU A 386 11.43 31.87 24.73
N ALA A 387 11.73 31.29 25.88
CA ALA A 387 11.96 31.98 27.14
C ALA A 387 13.26 32.85 27.23
N GLY A 388 13.95 33.05 26.12
CA GLY A 388 14.93 34.10 25.95
C GLY A 388 14.33 35.41 25.40
N ALA A 389 13.14 35.75 25.73
CA ALA A 389 12.08 36.50 25.05
C ALA A 389 12.19 38.04 25.09
N ALA A 390 13.36 38.62 25.22
CA ALA A 390 13.56 40.02 24.78
C ALA A 390 13.43 40.19 23.25
N VAL A 391 13.51 39.07 22.51
CA VAL A 391 13.47 39.02 21.04
C VAL A 391 12.04 38.94 20.51
N GLY A 392 11.09 38.33 21.23
CA GLY A 392 9.71 38.06 20.76
C GLY A 392 8.89 39.32 20.44
N THR A 393 9.13 40.43 21.12
CA THR A 393 8.43 41.71 20.91
C THR A 393 8.88 42.43 19.65
N ALA A 394 10.12 42.23 19.24
CA ALA A 394 10.69 42.90 18.06
C ALA A 394 10.26 42.21 16.74
N ILE A 395 9.93 40.91 16.78
CA ILE A 395 9.66 40.10 15.58
C ILE A 395 8.15 39.99 15.29
N LEU A 396 7.33 39.99 16.35
CA LEU A 396 5.86 39.86 16.25
C LEU A 396 5.18 40.89 17.17
N PRO A 397 5.02 42.14 16.73
CA PRO A 397 4.37 43.18 17.51
C PRO A 397 2.95 42.75 17.91
N GLY A 398 2.68 42.69 19.20
CA GLY A 398 1.38 42.27 19.75
C GLY A 398 1.25 40.78 20.14
N ILE A 399 2.10 39.87 19.64
CA ILE A 399 2.09 38.46 20.03
C ILE A 399 3.19 38.17 21.07
N GLY A 400 4.35 38.76 20.93
CA GLY A 400 5.47 38.56 21.84
C GLY A 400 5.16 38.92 23.29
N THR A 401 4.31 39.92 23.50
CA THR A 401 3.88 40.33 24.85
C THR A 401 2.95 39.30 25.53
N VAL A 402 2.09 38.64 24.75
CA VAL A 402 1.16 37.64 25.29
C VAL A 402 1.89 36.33 25.60
N ILE A 403 2.87 35.96 24.77
CA ILE A 403 3.72 34.77 25.00
C ILE A 403 4.63 34.99 26.19
N GLY A 404 5.31 36.17 26.24
CA GLY A 404 6.22 36.51 27.32
C GLY A 404 5.56 36.58 28.69
N SER A 405 4.35 37.12 28.78
CA SER A 405 3.64 37.24 30.05
C SER A 405 3.10 35.88 30.60
N LYS A 406 2.69 34.94 29.70
CA LYS A 406 2.25 33.61 30.12
C LYS A 406 3.42 32.71 30.55
N ILE A 407 4.57 32.83 29.92
CA ILE A 407 5.76 32.04 30.28
C ILE A 407 6.45 32.62 31.52
N GLY A 408 6.52 33.95 31.64
CA GLY A 408 7.06 34.63 32.82
C GLY A 408 6.27 34.31 34.11
N GLY A 409 4.93 34.18 34.01
CA GLY A 409 4.08 33.76 35.13
C GLY A 409 4.26 32.34 35.60
N ALA A 410 4.68 31.44 34.73
CA ALA A 410 4.90 30.03 35.06
C ALA A 410 6.29 29.74 35.71
N VAL A 411 7.27 30.65 35.50
CA VAL A 411 8.65 30.47 36.00
C VAL A 411 8.88 31.17 37.36
N SER A 412 7.93 31.99 37.81
CA SER A 412 8.10 32.83 39.04
C SER A 412 7.53 32.23 40.32
N GLY A 413 7.14 30.97 40.34
CA GLY A 413 6.73 30.26 41.58
C GLY A 413 7.96 29.65 42.30
N PRO A 414 8.23 30.00 43.58
CA PRO A 414 9.30 29.33 44.32
C PRO A 414 8.99 27.85 44.52
N PRO A 415 9.99 26.95 44.50
CA PRO A 415 9.77 25.54 44.77
C PRO A 415 9.27 25.38 46.22
N LYS A 416 8.08 24.87 46.44
CA LYS A 416 7.61 24.44 47.76
C LYS A 416 8.41 23.21 48.17
N VAL A 417 9.37 23.42 49.06
CA VAL A 417 10.00 22.37 49.82
C VAL A 417 8.92 21.75 50.70
N GLY A 418 8.55 20.53 50.44
CA GLY A 418 7.65 19.76 51.26
C GLY A 418 8.34 19.43 52.58
N ALA A 419 7.84 19.99 53.68
CA ALA A 419 8.25 19.62 55.02
C ALA A 419 7.80 18.21 55.33
N ASP A 420 8.76 17.42 55.65
CA ASP A 420 8.68 16.09 56.22
C ASP A 420 7.86 16.15 57.53
N LYS A 421 6.67 15.53 57.58
CA LYS A 421 5.94 15.29 58.81
C LYS A 421 6.10 13.81 59.19
N ALA A 422 7.03 13.56 60.10
CA ALA A 422 7.13 12.36 60.87
C ALA A 422 5.78 11.92 61.46
N ALA A 423 5.36 10.70 61.23
CA ALA A 423 4.25 10.07 61.92
C ALA A 423 4.73 9.47 63.25
N PRO A 424 3.98 9.59 64.37
CA PRO A 424 4.35 8.96 65.63
C PRO A 424 3.95 7.46 65.62
N GLU A 425 4.89 6.71 66.08
CA GLU A 425 4.84 5.33 66.57
C GLU A 425 3.68 5.14 67.59
N ARG A 426 2.76 4.18 67.33
CA ARG A 426 1.89 3.67 68.39
C ARG A 426 2.11 2.17 68.53
N THR A 427 2.74 1.87 69.63
CA THR A 427 2.92 0.56 70.31
C THR A 427 1.62 0.08 70.92
N ARG A 428 1.46 -1.27 71.01
CA ARG A 428 0.59 -2.12 71.90
C ARG A 428 -0.89 -2.28 71.44
N ARG A 429 -1.46 -3.45 71.48
CA ARG A 429 -1.19 -4.75 72.20
C ARG A 429 -1.80 -5.87 71.38
#